data_b393a3ed5d201f599b7967c7ab118493
#
_entry.id   b393a3ed5d201f599b7967c7ab118493
#
_cell.length_a   1.000
_cell.length_b   1.000
_cell.length_c   1.000
_cell.angle_alpha   90.00
_cell.angle_beta   90.00
_cell.angle_gamma   90.00
#
_symmetry.space_group_name_H-M   'P 1'
#
loop_
_entity.id
_entity.type
_entity.pdbx_description
1 polymer ?
#
loop_
_entity_poly.entity_id
_entity_poly.type
_entity_poly.pdbx_seq_one_letter_code
_entity_poly.pdbx_strand_id
1 'polypeptide(L)'
;MRRPLAVLLLSATLLSAAGCSSNRNIPVELAPSRTTAIGVNSYLWRAAIDTLSFAPLVTADSNGGVIVTDWYANPNSPGERVKLTVSILDQDLRADALRVAASRQVNQGGQWVDAPVTAATVQKLEDIILTRARDIRRAAVGG
;
A
#
# COMPACT_ATOMS: atom_id res chain seq x y z
N MET A 1 98.66 -18.78 4.99
CA MET A 1 98.93 -17.40 4.47
C MET A 1 97.62 -16.78 3.92
N ARG A 2 97.35 -15.63 4.46
CA ARG A 2 96.53 -14.53 3.90
C ARG A 2 95.00 -14.73 3.83
N ARG A 3 94.44 -14.04 4.76
CA ARG A 3 93.12 -13.38 4.74
C ARG A 3 92.97 -12.54 3.45
N PRO A 4 91.78 -12.14 2.98
CA PRO A 4 90.91 -11.23 3.75
C PRO A 4 89.38 -11.40 3.57
N LEU A 5 88.81 -10.85 4.57
CA LEU A 5 87.80 -9.75 4.57
C LEU A 5 86.35 -10.11 4.17
N ALA A 6 85.68 -10.07 5.24
CA ALA A 6 84.24 -9.88 5.35
C ALA A 6 83.71 -8.69 4.53
N VAL A 7 82.62 -8.90 3.86
CA VAL A 7 81.70 -7.84 3.56
C VAL A 7 80.34 -8.29 4.05
N LEU A 8 79.99 -7.76 5.19
CA LEU A 8 78.65 -7.79 5.73
C LEU A 8 77.77 -6.90 4.82
N LEU A 9 76.87 -7.51 4.09
CA LEU A 9 75.75 -6.79 3.48
C LEU A 9 74.51 -7.05 4.29
N LEU A 10 74.25 -6.07 5.15
CA LEU A 10 73.05 -5.93 5.94
C LEU A 10 71.92 -5.49 5.00
N SER A 11 71.19 -6.45 4.45
CA SER A 11 69.97 -6.15 3.67
C SER A 11 68.82 -5.97 4.65
N ALA A 12 68.54 -4.74 4.95
CA ALA A 12 67.34 -4.34 5.65
C ALA A 12 66.14 -4.57 4.75
N THR A 13 65.39 -5.64 5.02
CA THR A 13 64.07 -5.83 4.43
C THR A 13 63.07 -4.90 5.10
N LEU A 14 62.75 -3.81 4.43
CA LEU A 14 61.58 -3.00 4.78
C LEU A 14 60.35 -3.82 4.50
N LEU A 15 59.73 -4.36 5.52
CA LEU A 15 58.30 -4.78 5.44
C LEU A 15 57.45 -3.52 5.32
N SER A 16 57.10 -3.16 4.10
CA SER A 16 56.03 -2.23 3.84
C SER A 16 54.70 -2.90 4.18
N ALA A 17 54.21 -2.64 5.39
CA ALA A 17 52.82 -2.92 5.73
C ALA A 17 51.92 -2.05 4.84
N ALA A 18 51.47 -2.59 3.73
CA ALA A 18 50.41 -1.98 2.97
C ALA A 18 49.13 -2.11 3.79
N GLY A 19 48.89 -1.10 4.63
CA GLY A 19 47.63 -0.90 5.30
C GLY A 19 46.55 -0.71 4.24
N CYS A 20 45.75 -1.74 3.98
CA CYS A 20 44.50 -1.60 3.23
C CYS A 20 43.53 -0.77 4.08
N SER A 21 43.70 0.53 4.06
CA SER A 21 42.65 1.47 4.45
C SER A 21 41.62 1.51 3.32
N SER A 22 40.80 0.46 3.21
CA SER A 22 39.59 0.55 2.41
C SER A 22 38.53 1.29 3.23
N ASN A 23 38.76 2.58 3.40
CA ASN A 23 37.70 3.49 3.76
C ASN A 23 36.80 3.64 2.53
N ARG A 24 36.06 2.58 2.21
CA ARG A 24 34.94 2.69 1.30
C ARG A 24 33.84 3.42 2.06
N ASN A 25 33.94 4.73 2.07
CA ASN A 25 32.75 5.55 2.14
C ASN A 25 31.97 5.25 0.87
N ILE A 26 31.31 4.09 0.83
CA ILE A 26 30.21 3.90 -0.10
C ILE A 26 29.19 4.92 0.41
N PRO A 27 28.88 5.97 -0.37
CA PRO A 27 27.73 6.79 -0.05
C PRO A 27 26.58 5.79 0.00
N VAL A 28 26.01 5.57 1.17
CA VAL A 28 24.72 4.94 1.27
C VAL A 28 23.81 5.96 0.60
N GLU A 29 23.66 5.82 -0.70
CA GLU A 29 22.62 6.50 -1.45
C GLU A 29 21.33 5.91 -0.88
N LEU A 30 20.89 6.53 0.22
CA LEU A 30 19.55 6.32 0.73
C LEU A 30 18.66 6.58 -0.47
N ALA A 31 18.01 5.51 -0.95
CA ALA A 31 17.00 5.64 -1.99
C ALA A 31 16.18 6.89 -1.62
N PRO A 32 16.03 7.86 -2.52
CA PRO A 32 15.35 9.10 -2.20
C PRO A 32 14.06 8.71 -1.50
N SER A 33 13.86 9.20 -0.27
CA SER A 33 12.60 9.04 0.42
C SER A 33 11.59 9.57 -0.59
N ARG A 34 10.89 8.65 -1.24
CA ARG A 34 9.76 9.03 -2.06
C ARG A 34 8.88 9.78 -1.10
N THR A 35 8.82 11.09 -1.25
CA THR A 35 7.73 11.88 -0.72
C THR A 35 6.52 11.21 -1.32
N THR A 36 5.92 10.29 -0.55
CA THR A 36 4.68 9.67 -0.94
C THR A 36 3.75 10.85 -1.09
N ALA A 37 3.40 11.21 -2.31
CA ALA A 37 2.44 12.25 -2.52
C ALA A 37 1.23 11.84 -1.69
N ILE A 38 0.94 12.63 -0.66
CA ILE A 38 -0.18 12.39 0.24
C ILE A 38 -1.41 12.41 -0.66
N GLY A 39 -2.05 11.27 -0.77
CA GLY A 39 -3.23 11.13 -1.63
C GLY A 39 -3.30 9.74 -2.25
N VAL A 40 -4.47 9.39 -2.65
CA VAL A 40 -4.81 8.10 -3.24
C VAL A 40 -5.18 8.29 -4.72
N ASN A 41 -5.31 7.18 -5.45
CA ASN A 41 -5.77 7.22 -6.83
C ASN A 41 -7.15 7.90 -6.94
N SER A 42 -7.21 9.02 -7.66
CA SER A 42 -8.43 9.83 -7.78
C SER A 42 -9.57 9.11 -8.52
N TYR A 43 -9.25 8.22 -9.44
CA TYR A 43 -10.26 7.42 -10.17
C TYR A 43 -10.87 6.35 -9.26
N LEU A 44 -10.03 5.67 -8.45
CA LEU A 44 -10.51 4.73 -7.43
C LEU A 44 -11.34 5.44 -6.37
N TRP A 45 -10.90 6.60 -5.92
CA TRP A 45 -11.64 7.41 -4.96
C TRP A 45 -13.03 7.76 -5.47
N ARG A 46 -13.10 8.35 -6.67
CA ARG A 46 -14.38 8.73 -7.27
C ARG A 46 -15.28 7.52 -7.51
N ALA A 47 -14.72 6.44 -8.04
CA ALA A 47 -15.48 5.21 -8.29
C ALA A 47 -16.04 4.61 -6.99
N ALA A 48 -15.26 4.65 -5.89
CA ALA A 48 -15.71 4.16 -4.60
C ALA A 48 -16.85 5.03 -4.02
N ILE A 49 -16.70 6.35 -4.01
CA ILE A 49 -17.76 7.28 -3.57
C ILE A 49 -19.04 7.06 -4.38
N ASP A 50 -18.94 6.98 -5.71
CA ASP A 50 -20.09 6.75 -6.58
C ASP A 50 -20.75 5.38 -6.32
N THR A 51 -19.95 4.34 -6.09
CA THR A 51 -20.48 2.99 -5.84
C THR A 51 -21.16 2.89 -4.47
N LEU A 52 -20.67 3.62 -3.46
CA LEU A 52 -21.21 3.64 -2.11
C LEU A 52 -22.33 4.67 -1.91
N SER A 53 -22.77 5.38 -2.94
CA SER A 53 -23.75 6.46 -2.84
C SER A 53 -25.13 6.02 -2.34
N PHE A 54 -25.41 4.73 -2.27
CA PHE A 54 -26.64 4.17 -1.73
C PHE A 54 -26.72 4.24 -0.19
N ALA A 55 -25.58 4.38 0.50
CA ALA A 55 -25.49 4.42 1.96
C ALA A 55 -24.91 5.74 2.46
N PRO A 56 -25.37 6.26 3.61
CA PRO A 56 -24.75 7.43 4.22
C PRO A 56 -23.28 7.17 4.56
N LEU A 57 -22.42 8.15 4.33
CA LEU A 57 -20.99 8.06 4.67
C LEU A 57 -20.75 8.66 6.06
N VAL A 58 -20.03 7.91 6.90
CA VAL A 58 -19.58 8.38 8.24
C VAL A 58 -18.18 8.95 8.15
N THR A 59 -17.35 8.41 7.23
CA THR A 59 -15.99 8.87 7.02
C THR A 59 -15.69 8.87 5.52
N ALA A 60 -15.06 9.93 5.06
CA ALA A 60 -14.51 10.03 3.70
C ALA A 60 -13.21 10.83 3.77
N ASP A 61 -12.11 10.15 4.01
CA ASP A 61 -10.76 10.72 4.07
C ASP A 61 -9.98 10.42 2.80
N SER A 62 -9.90 11.39 1.91
CA SER A 62 -9.19 11.25 0.65
C SER A 62 -7.67 11.24 0.78
N ASN A 63 -7.12 11.72 1.88
CA ASN A 63 -5.67 11.69 2.13
C ASN A 63 -5.23 10.31 2.62
N GLY A 64 -5.99 9.75 3.56
CA GLY A 64 -5.76 8.40 4.08
C GLY A 64 -6.35 7.29 3.21
N GLY A 65 -7.18 7.65 2.23
CA GLY A 65 -7.81 6.69 1.33
C GLY A 65 -8.88 5.82 1.95
N VAL A 66 -9.58 6.32 2.97
CA VAL A 66 -10.57 5.53 3.72
C VAL A 66 -11.97 6.10 3.55
N ILE A 67 -12.90 5.24 3.17
CA ILE A 67 -14.33 5.56 3.11
C ILE A 67 -15.07 4.55 3.97
N VAL A 68 -15.91 5.03 4.88
CA VAL A 68 -16.73 4.19 5.76
C VAL A 68 -18.18 4.62 5.62
N THR A 69 -19.08 3.67 5.34
CA THR A 69 -20.52 3.91 5.36
C THR A 69 -21.07 3.77 6.77
N ASP A 70 -22.24 4.31 7.01
CA ASP A 70 -23.06 3.89 8.14
C ASP A 70 -23.74 2.54 7.81
N TRP A 71 -24.44 1.99 8.80
CA TRP A 71 -25.29 0.84 8.59
C TRP A 71 -26.42 1.18 7.61
N TYR A 72 -26.49 0.39 6.56
CA TYR A 72 -27.52 0.50 5.53
C TYR A 72 -28.38 -0.76 5.49
N ALA A 73 -29.67 -0.58 5.62
CA ALA A 73 -30.67 -1.64 5.41
C ALA A 73 -31.34 -1.43 4.07
N ASN A 74 -31.35 -2.47 3.23
CA ASN A 74 -32.06 -2.42 1.97
C ASN A 74 -33.58 -2.38 2.26
N PRO A 75 -34.35 -1.47 1.70
CA PRO A 75 -35.81 -1.42 1.87
C PRO A 75 -36.55 -2.74 1.54
N ASN A 76 -36.01 -3.52 0.60
CA ASN A 76 -36.55 -4.82 0.24
C ASN A 76 -36.12 -5.96 1.20
N SER A 77 -35.19 -5.70 2.10
CA SER A 77 -34.69 -6.65 3.12
C SER A 77 -34.40 -5.92 4.43
N PRO A 78 -35.40 -5.33 5.08
CA PRO A 78 -35.19 -4.47 6.26
C PRO A 78 -34.68 -5.23 7.49
N GLY A 79 -34.75 -6.56 7.48
CA GLY A 79 -34.20 -7.41 8.53
C GLY A 79 -32.68 -7.62 8.45
N GLU A 80 -32.03 -7.05 7.45
CA GLU A 80 -30.59 -7.12 7.28
C GLU A 80 -29.99 -5.74 7.10
N ARG A 81 -28.79 -5.52 7.62
CA ARG A 81 -28.03 -4.28 7.39
C ARG A 81 -26.57 -4.58 7.14
N VAL A 82 -25.95 -3.73 6.34
CA VAL A 82 -24.53 -3.82 5.99
C VAL A 82 -23.83 -2.52 6.28
N LYS A 83 -22.56 -2.62 6.62
CA LYS A 83 -21.63 -1.51 6.76
C LYS A 83 -20.39 -1.82 5.95
N LEU A 84 -19.92 -0.88 5.17
CA LEU A 84 -18.80 -1.07 4.27
C LEU A 84 -17.64 -0.14 4.65
N THR A 85 -16.44 -0.66 4.53
CA THR A 85 -15.21 0.12 4.61
C THR A 85 -14.42 -0.14 3.34
N VAL A 86 -14.08 0.92 2.64
CA VAL A 86 -13.21 0.88 1.46
C VAL A 86 -11.89 1.55 1.81
N SER A 87 -10.78 0.88 1.52
CA SER A 87 -9.43 1.39 1.70
C SER A 87 -8.71 1.43 0.36
N ILE A 88 -8.24 2.58 -0.03
CA ILE A 88 -7.42 2.78 -1.23
C ILE A 88 -5.98 2.95 -0.76
N LEU A 89 -5.11 2.03 -1.17
CA LEU A 89 -3.79 1.82 -0.58
C LEU A 89 -2.67 2.41 -1.43
N ASP A 90 -2.95 2.82 -2.67
CA ASP A 90 -1.94 3.25 -3.62
C ASP A 90 -2.49 4.36 -4.54
N GLN A 91 -1.58 5.07 -5.19
CA GLN A 91 -1.89 6.04 -6.24
C GLN A 91 -2.06 5.38 -7.61
N ASP A 92 -1.60 4.16 -7.76
CA ASP A 92 -1.74 3.41 -9.00
C ASP A 92 -3.12 2.73 -9.11
N LEU A 93 -3.66 2.72 -10.32
CA LEU A 93 -4.92 2.03 -10.62
C LEU A 93 -4.66 0.53 -10.83
N ARG A 94 -4.52 -0.18 -9.73
CA ARG A 94 -4.29 -1.64 -9.67
C ARG A 94 -5.32 -2.33 -8.78
N ALA A 95 -5.49 -3.62 -8.99
CA ALA A 95 -6.46 -4.40 -8.21
C ALA A 95 -6.09 -4.51 -6.73
N ASP A 96 -4.80 -4.61 -6.43
CA ASP A 96 -4.25 -4.68 -5.07
C ASP A 96 -4.18 -3.32 -4.35
N ALA A 97 -4.44 -2.23 -5.06
CA ALA A 97 -4.57 -0.89 -4.49
C ALA A 97 -5.92 -0.62 -3.81
N LEU A 98 -6.86 -1.56 -3.87
CA LEU A 98 -8.19 -1.44 -3.31
C LEU A 98 -8.48 -2.61 -2.37
N ARG A 99 -9.08 -2.32 -1.23
CA ARG A 99 -9.61 -3.30 -0.28
C ARG A 99 -11.00 -2.88 0.17
N VAL A 100 -11.90 -3.85 0.19
CA VAL A 100 -13.24 -3.67 0.72
C VAL A 100 -13.41 -4.61 1.91
N ALA A 101 -13.91 -4.09 3.01
CA ALA A 101 -14.38 -4.85 4.15
C ALA A 101 -15.87 -4.61 4.35
N ALA A 102 -16.61 -5.65 4.68
CA ALA A 102 -18.04 -5.57 4.92
C ALA A 102 -18.38 -6.20 6.26
N SER A 103 -19.26 -5.53 7.00
CA SER A 103 -19.92 -6.08 8.19
C SER A 103 -21.40 -6.26 7.86
N ARG A 104 -21.98 -7.37 8.23
CA ARG A 104 -23.40 -7.67 8.03
C ARG A 104 -24.04 -8.03 9.37
N GLN A 105 -25.24 -7.52 9.59
CA GLN A 105 -26.05 -7.88 10.75
C GLN A 105 -27.47 -8.27 10.28
N VAL A 106 -28.06 -9.18 11.01
CA VAL A 106 -29.45 -9.60 10.85
C VAL A 106 -30.25 -9.28 12.10
N ASN A 107 -31.50 -8.89 11.92
CA ASN A 107 -32.40 -8.65 13.05
C ASN A 107 -33.00 -9.97 13.53
N GLN A 108 -32.76 -10.30 14.78
CA GLN A 108 -33.30 -11.47 15.45
C GLN A 108 -34.13 -11.01 16.67
N GLY A 109 -35.43 -10.99 16.52
CA GLY A 109 -36.33 -10.61 17.61
C GLY A 109 -36.13 -9.15 18.10
N GLY A 110 -35.79 -8.22 17.25
CA GLY A 110 -35.56 -6.82 17.57
C GLY A 110 -34.11 -6.47 17.92
N GLN A 111 -33.20 -7.45 17.96
CA GLN A 111 -31.77 -7.24 18.19
C GLN A 111 -30.95 -7.48 16.91
N TRP A 112 -29.95 -6.64 16.68
CA TRP A 112 -29.02 -6.82 15.59
C TRP A 112 -27.88 -7.76 15.99
N VAL A 113 -27.72 -8.85 15.27
CA VAL A 113 -26.72 -9.88 15.50
C VAL A 113 -25.78 -9.96 14.29
N ASP A 114 -24.50 -10.06 14.54
CA ASP A 114 -23.49 -10.20 13.48
C ASP A 114 -23.74 -11.48 12.68
N ALA A 115 -23.62 -11.35 11.36
CA ALA A 115 -23.80 -12.43 10.40
C ALA A 115 -22.60 -12.49 9.44
N PRO A 116 -22.24 -13.68 8.96
CA PRO A 116 -21.12 -13.81 8.05
C PRO A 116 -21.37 -13.09 6.72
N VAL A 117 -20.30 -12.54 6.16
CA VAL A 117 -20.26 -12.00 4.79
C VAL A 117 -19.48 -12.97 3.93
N THR A 118 -20.02 -13.30 2.75
CA THR A 118 -19.29 -14.16 1.81
C THR A 118 -18.15 -13.38 1.15
N ALA A 119 -16.98 -14.00 1.02
CA ALA A 119 -15.83 -13.40 0.33
C ALA A 119 -16.18 -12.98 -1.10
N ALA A 120 -17.04 -13.73 -1.78
CA ALA A 120 -17.50 -13.42 -3.13
C ALA A 120 -18.24 -12.06 -3.21
N THR A 121 -18.97 -11.67 -2.17
CA THR A 121 -19.66 -10.37 -2.12
C THR A 121 -18.65 -9.23 -2.05
N VAL A 122 -17.63 -9.37 -1.22
CA VAL A 122 -16.55 -8.38 -1.07
C VAL A 122 -15.78 -8.24 -2.37
N GLN A 123 -15.35 -9.34 -2.98
CA GLN A 123 -14.65 -9.36 -4.26
C GLN A 123 -15.48 -8.71 -5.37
N LYS A 124 -16.78 -8.99 -5.40
CA LYS A 124 -17.69 -8.37 -6.39
C LYS A 124 -17.73 -6.84 -6.25
N LEU A 125 -17.72 -6.32 -5.04
CA LEU A 125 -17.67 -4.87 -4.80
C LEU A 125 -16.34 -4.29 -5.25
N GLU A 126 -15.22 -4.95 -4.95
CA GLU A 126 -13.90 -4.55 -5.42
C GLU A 126 -13.85 -4.48 -6.95
N ASP A 127 -14.37 -5.52 -7.64
CA ASP A 127 -14.44 -5.57 -9.11
C ASP A 127 -15.29 -4.45 -9.71
N ILE A 128 -16.43 -4.14 -9.09
CA ILE A 128 -17.30 -3.04 -9.52
C ILE A 128 -16.58 -1.70 -9.42
N ILE A 129 -15.94 -1.43 -8.29
CA ILE A 129 -15.19 -0.17 -8.08
C ILE A 129 -14.04 -0.06 -9.06
N LEU A 130 -13.26 -1.14 -9.24
CA LEU A 130 -12.14 -1.17 -10.19
C LEU A 130 -12.58 -0.94 -11.64
N THR A 131 -13.66 -1.59 -12.05
CA THR A 131 -14.23 -1.43 -13.41
C THR A 131 -14.66 0.01 -13.62
N ARG A 132 -15.40 0.59 -12.67
CA ARG A 132 -15.85 1.97 -12.73
C ARG A 132 -14.69 2.96 -12.76
N ALA A 133 -13.63 2.72 -11.97
CA ALA A 133 -12.43 3.57 -11.97
C ALA A 133 -11.73 3.56 -13.33
N ARG A 134 -11.65 2.38 -13.99
CA ARG A 134 -11.08 2.26 -15.34
C ARG A 134 -11.93 2.99 -16.37
N ASP A 135 -13.26 2.94 -16.23
CA ASP A 135 -14.19 3.65 -17.13
C ASP A 135 -14.02 5.17 -16.98
N ILE A 136 -13.98 5.68 -15.76
CA ILE A 136 -13.74 7.10 -15.47
C ILE A 136 -12.40 7.54 -16.07
N ARG A 137 -11.33 6.74 -15.89
CA ARG A 137 -10.03 7.04 -16.48
C ARG A 137 -10.08 7.09 -18.00
N ARG A 138 -10.72 6.12 -18.65
CA ARG A 138 -10.86 6.09 -20.11
C ARG A 138 -11.59 7.32 -20.63
N ALA A 139 -12.67 7.72 -19.98
CA ALA A 139 -13.42 8.92 -20.34
C ALA A 139 -12.58 10.21 -20.18
N ALA A 140 -11.70 10.26 -19.17
CA ALA A 140 -10.84 11.42 -18.94
C ALA A 140 -9.66 11.55 -19.91
N VAL A 141 -9.23 10.45 -20.55
CA VAL A 141 -8.06 10.43 -21.48
C VAL A 141 -8.53 10.47 -22.93
N GLY A 142 -9.78 10.14 -23.22
CA GLY A 142 -10.34 10.05 -24.58
C GLY A 142 -11.09 11.30 -25.03
N GLY A 143 -11.05 12.42 -24.24
CA GLY A 143 -11.71 13.69 -24.54
C GLY A 143 -10.77 14.72 -25.17
#